data_89088c74c8fa451fa8a4f1ae664c9391
#
_entry.id   89088c74c8fa451fa8a4f1ae664c9391
#
_cell.length_a   1.000
_cell.length_b   1.000
_cell.length_c   1.000
_cell.angle_alpha   90.00
_cell.angle_beta   90.00
_cell.angle_gamma   90.00
#
_symmetry.space_group_name_H-M   'P 1'
#
loop_
_entity.id
_entity.type
_entity.pdbx_description
1 polymer ?
#
loop_
_entity_poly.entity_id
_entity_poly.type
_entity_poly.pdbx_seq_one_letter_code
_entity_poly.pdbx_strand_id
1 'polypeptide(L)'
;RYGVDACPHSWHNILMGLANGHAVAALPNGRVLELCMIQGPLQWDMLAERPPTEDGHLIIGKRAGLAAELAQDVEGRFPYIDGGYALTVQR
;
A
#
# COMPACT_ATOMS: atom_id res chain seq x y z
N ARG A 1 8.19 -19.58 -14.37
CA ARG A 1 7.84 -20.94 -14.82
C ARG A 1 6.96 -20.92 -16.07
N TYR A 2 6.10 -19.92 -16.20
CA TYR A 2 5.18 -19.78 -17.34
C TYR A 2 5.50 -18.57 -18.25
N GLY A 3 6.61 -17.89 -18.03
CA GLY A 3 7.02 -16.73 -18.82
C GLY A 3 6.12 -15.50 -18.70
N VAL A 4 5.40 -15.38 -17.57
CA VAL A 4 4.52 -14.24 -17.29
C VAL A 4 5.12 -13.35 -16.19
N ASP A 5 4.90 -12.06 -16.28
CA ASP A 5 5.29 -11.11 -15.25
C ASP A 5 4.21 -11.01 -14.16
N ALA A 6 4.64 -10.74 -12.92
CA ALA A 6 3.76 -10.49 -11.80
C ALA A 6 3.62 -8.99 -11.55
N CYS A 7 2.40 -8.52 -11.59
CA CYS A 7 2.04 -7.14 -11.29
C CYS A 7 0.76 -7.14 -10.42
N PRO A 8 0.89 -7.17 -9.08
CA PRO A 8 -0.26 -7.26 -8.20
C PRO A 8 -1.06 -5.95 -8.21
N HIS A 9 -2.38 -6.08 -8.17
CA HIS A 9 -3.29 -4.96 -8.05
C HIS A 9 -3.26 -4.37 -6.65
N SER A 10 -3.14 -3.04 -6.53
CA SER A 10 -3.03 -2.31 -5.25
C SER A 10 -3.96 -1.10 -5.25
N TRP A 11 -5.25 -1.32 -5.04
CA TRP A 11 -6.27 -0.25 -5.06
C TRP A 11 -6.77 0.17 -3.67
N HIS A 12 -6.20 -0.35 -2.62
CA HIS A 12 -6.61 -0.07 -1.25
C HIS A 12 -5.71 0.97 -0.56
N ASN A 13 -5.44 0.75 0.71
CA ASN A 13 -4.54 1.57 1.49
C ASN A 13 -3.07 1.20 1.25
N ILE A 14 -2.17 2.00 1.80
CA ILE A 14 -0.72 1.81 1.62
C ILE A 14 -0.20 0.49 2.22
N LEU A 15 -0.83 -0.07 3.24
CA LEU A 15 -0.38 -1.35 3.81
C LEU A 15 -0.48 -2.47 2.77
N MET A 16 -1.53 -2.49 1.96
CA MET A 16 -1.62 -3.41 0.82
C MET A 16 -0.53 -3.11 -0.22
N GLY A 17 -0.29 -1.84 -0.53
CA GLY A 17 0.77 -1.43 -1.45
C GLY A 17 2.14 -1.90 -0.98
N LEU A 18 2.45 -1.77 0.33
CA LEU A 18 3.70 -2.26 0.91
C LEU A 18 3.80 -3.79 0.89
N ALA A 19 2.73 -4.50 1.24
CA ALA A 19 2.70 -5.96 1.18
C ALA A 19 2.96 -6.46 -0.24
N ASN A 20 2.29 -5.87 -1.23
CA ASN A 20 2.51 -6.17 -2.65
C ASN A 20 3.92 -5.78 -3.10
N GLY A 21 4.47 -4.68 -2.59
CA GLY A 21 5.84 -4.25 -2.86
C GLY A 21 6.87 -5.28 -2.40
N HIS A 22 6.73 -5.82 -1.19
CA HIS A 22 7.56 -6.91 -0.70
C HIS A 22 7.42 -8.18 -1.57
N ALA A 23 6.21 -8.52 -1.98
CA ALA A 23 5.97 -9.65 -2.87
C ALA A 23 6.66 -9.46 -4.24
N VAL A 24 6.49 -8.29 -4.86
CA VAL A 24 7.14 -7.96 -6.15
C VAL A 24 8.66 -8.01 -6.02
N ALA A 25 9.22 -7.46 -4.95
CA ALA A 25 10.66 -7.46 -4.71
C ALA A 25 11.24 -8.87 -4.50
N ALA A 26 10.44 -9.79 -3.94
CA ALA A 26 10.85 -11.16 -3.67
C ALA A 26 10.69 -12.11 -4.88
N LEU A 27 9.86 -11.76 -5.85
CA LEU A 27 9.56 -12.61 -7.00
C LEU A 27 10.54 -12.36 -8.15
N PRO A 28 11.14 -13.41 -8.74
CA PRO A 28 12.05 -13.25 -9.89
C PRO A 28 11.34 -12.69 -11.13
N ASN A 29 10.03 -12.82 -11.21
CA ASN A 29 9.17 -12.27 -12.26
C ASN A 29 8.34 -11.07 -11.81
N GLY A 30 8.62 -10.50 -10.64
CA GLY A 30 8.05 -9.24 -10.18
C GLY A 30 8.60 -8.08 -11.03
N ARG A 31 7.70 -7.28 -11.65
CA ARG A 31 8.12 -6.22 -12.57
C ARG A 31 7.69 -4.85 -12.10
N VAL A 32 6.45 -4.70 -11.77
CA VAL A 32 5.82 -3.41 -11.49
C VAL A 32 4.98 -3.51 -10.23
N LEU A 33 5.10 -2.52 -9.37
CA LEU A 33 4.18 -2.30 -8.27
C LEU A 33 3.13 -1.27 -8.72
N GLU A 34 1.86 -1.66 -8.72
CA GLU A 34 0.77 -0.72 -8.90
C GLU A 34 0.54 0.06 -7.60
N LEU A 35 0.44 1.38 -7.71
CA LEU A 35 0.00 2.25 -6.62
C LEU A 35 -1.23 3.03 -7.07
N CYS A 36 -2.22 3.15 -6.20
CA CYS A 36 -3.43 3.91 -6.48
C CYS A 36 -3.10 5.39 -6.69
N MET A 37 -3.53 5.95 -7.82
CA MET A 37 -3.33 7.36 -8.15
C MET A 37 -4.38 8.27 -7.52
N ILE A 38 -5.51 7.70 -7.07
CA ILE A 38 -6.52 8.44 -6.32
C ILE A 38 -6.02 8.59 -4.89
N GLN A 39 -5.49 9.75 -4.59
CA GLN A 39 -4.89 10.05 -3.29
C GLN A 39 -5.99 10.32 -2.26
N GLY A 40 -6.17 9.40 -1.34
CA GLY A 40 -6.99 9.59 -0.15
C GLY A 40 -6.12 9.62 1.12
N PRO A 41 -6.67 10.03 2.26
CA PRO A 41 -5.92 10.07 3.52
C PRO A 41 -5.33 8.71 3.91
N LEU A 42 -6.01 7.61 3.62
CA LEU A 42 -5.53 6.26 3.91
C LEU A 42 -4.38 5.82 2.99
N GLN A 43 -4.07 6.57 1.94
CA GLN A 43 -2.95 6.23 1.07
C GLN A 43 -1.60 6.39 1.79
N TRP A 44 -1.41 7.47 2.52
CA TRP A 44 -0.12 7.77 3.16
C TRP A 44 -0.23 8.15 4.62
N ASP A 45 -1.30 8.85 5.01
CA ASP A 45 -1.41 9.51 6.31
C ASP A 45 -1.64 8.55 7.47
N MET A 46 -1.91 7.28 7.18
CA MET A 46 -1.97 6.24 8.21
C MET A 46 -0.59 5.77 8.69
N LEU A 47 0.49 6.12 7.96
CA LEU A 47 1.85 5.77 8.33
C LEU A 47 2.50 6.88 9.14
N ALA A 48 3.38 6.51 10.09
CA ALA A 48 4.22 7.44 10.81
C ALA A 48 5.18 8.19 9.88
N GLU A 49 5.70 7.49 8.87
CA GLU A 49 6.56 8.05 7.82
C GLU A 49 6.18 7.48 6.45
N ARG A 50 6.10 8.37 5.48
CA ARG A 50 5.89 7.95 4.09
C ARG A 50 7.16 7.29 3.53
N PRO A 51 7.07 6.09 2.92
CA PRO A 51 8.21 5.48 2.26
C PRO A 51 8.76 6.38 1.16
N PRO A 52 10.09 6.50 1.00
CA PRO A 52 10.68 7.29 -0.06
C PRO A 52 10.33 6.73 -1.45
N THR A 53 10.22 7.62 -2.41
CA THR A 53 10.12 7.26 -3.83
C THR A 53 11.22 7.96 -4.59
N GLU A 54 11.98 7.22 -5.39
CA GLU A 54 13.09 7.73 -6.18
C GLU A 54 13.03 7.14 -7.58
N ASP A 55 13.15 7.98 -8.59
CA ASP A 55 13.17 7.58 -10.02
C ASP A 55 12.07 6.57 -10.40
N GLY A 56 10.84 6.79 -9.91
CA GLY A 56 9.71 5.91 -10.16
C GLY A 56 9.73 4.60 -9.36
N HIS A 57 10.61 4.46 -8.37
CA HIS A 57 10.69 3.30 -7.49
C HIS A 57 10.20 3.64 -6.07
N LEU A 58 9.39 2.76 -5.51
CA LEU A 58 9.08 2.78 -4.09
C LEU A 58 10.23 2.11 -3.34
N ILE A 59 10.84 2.83 -2.40
CA ILE A 59 11.96 2.30 -1.60
C ILE A 59 11.40 1.58 -0.39
N ILE A 60 11.54 0.26 -0.37
CA ILE A 60 11.12 -0.58 0.75
C ILE A 60 12.26 -0.68 1.74
N GLY A 61 11.99 -0.29 2.99
CA GLY A 61 12.97 -0.35 4.07
C GLY A 61 13.31 -1.78 4.50
N LYS A 62 14.33 -1.90 5.35
CA LYS A 62 14.82 -3.20 5.88
C LYS A 62 14.30 -3.50 7.29
N ARG A 63 13.42 -2.68 7.85
CA ARG A 63 12.80 -2.94 9.15
C ARG A 63 11.91 -4.18 9.10
N ALA A 64 11.70 -4.81 10.25
CA ALA A 64 10.82 -5.98 10.37
C ALA A 64 9.39 -5.70 9.88
N GLY A 65 8.67 -6.74 9.53
CA GLY A 65 7.31 -6.65 9.00
C GLY A 65 7.27 -6.01 7.62
N LEU A 66 6.35 -5.08 7.42
CA LEU A 66 6.22 -4.33 6.16
C LEU A 66 7.19 -3.14 6.04
N ALA A 67 8.15 -3.02 6.94
CA ALA A 67 9.09 -1.91 7.05
C ALA A 67 8.41 -0.54 7.24
N ALA A 68 7.23 -0.54 7.85
CA ALA A 68 6.44 0.65 8.13
C ALA A 68 5.81 0.57 9.51
N GLU A 69 5.51 1.72 10.09
CA GLU A 69 4.79 1.87 11.35
C GLU A 69 3.56 2.73 11.14
N LEU A 70 2.48 2.40 11.85
CA LEU A 70 1.28 3.24 11.86
C LEU A 70 1.54 4.52 12.65
N ALA A 71 0.92 5.61 12.23
CA ALA A 71 0.87 6.84 13.02
C ALA A 71 0.21 6.56 14.37
N GLN A 72 0.70 7.20 15.45
CA GLN A 72 0.19 6.95 16.80
C GLN A 72 -1.28 7.31 16.96
N ASP A 73 -1.76 8.28 16.20
CA ASP A 73 -3.13 8.80 16.24
C ASP A 73 -4.06 8.20 15.17
N VAL A 74 -3.61 7.13 14.50
CA VAL A 74 -4.32 6.55 13.35
C VAL A 74 -5.75 6.14 13.66
N GLU A 75 -5.99 5.53 14.83
CA GLU A 75 -7.34 5.09 15.24
C GLU A 75 -8.27 6.27 15.48
N GLY A 76 -7.76 7.36 16.02
CA GLY A 76 -8.54 8.58 16.25
C GLY A 76 -8.85 9.34 14.95
N ARG A 77 -7.91 9.35 14.01
CA ARG A 77 -8.08 10.01 12.71
C ARG A 77 -8.92 9.21 11.73
N PHE A 78 -8.81 7.89 11.79
CA PHE A 78 -9.51 6.95 10.90
C PHE A 78 -10.27 5.91 11.71
N PRO A 79 -11.30 6.31 12.48
CA PRO A 79 -12.07 5.39 13.30
C PRO A 79 -12.78 4.35 12.43
N TYR A 80 -12.93 3.15 12.95
CA TYR A 80 -13.73 2.13 12.29
C TYR A 80 -15.20 2.60 12.18
N ILE A 81 -15.74 2.49 10.98
CA ILE A 81 -17.15 2.79 10.69
C ILE A 81 -17.82 1.49 10.28
N ASP A 82 -18.83 1.07 11.05
CA ASP A 82 -19.58 -0.15 10.78
C ASP A 82 -20.28 -0.06 9.41
N GLY A 83 -20.17 -1.12 8.62
CA GLY A 83 -20.70 -1.14 7.25
C GLY A 83 -19.99 -0.25 6.24
N GLY A 84 -18.90 0.43 6.62
CA GLY A 84 -18.14 1.35 5.77
C GLY A 84 -17.48 0.71 4.53
N TYR A 85 -17.47 -0.60 4.44
CA TYR A 85 -16.97 -1.33 3.27
C TYR A 85 -18.01 -1.42 2.13
N ALA A 86 -19.24 -1.07 2.39
CA ALA A 86 -20.24 -0.97 1.34
C ALA A 86 -19.88 0.22 0.44
N LEU A 87 -19.58 -0.02 -0.82
CA LEU A 87 -19.55 1.01 -1.85
C LEU A 87 -20.94 1.64 -1.93
N THR A 88 -21.22 2.58 -1.07
CA THR A 88 -22.37 3.46 -1.24
C THR A 88 -22.06 4.36 -2.42
N VAL A 89 -22.43 3.91 -3.60
CA VAL A 89 -22.65 4.83 -4.69
C VAL A 89 -23.82 5.71 -4.26
N GLN A 90 -23.51 6.83 -3.66
CA GLN A 90 -24.52 7.88 -3.50
C GLN A 90 -24.88 8.35 -4.90
N ARG A 91 -26.08 8.00 -5.30
CA ARG A 91 -26.68 8.51 -6.52
C ARG A 91 -27.20 9.93 -6.28
#